data_95de1f112caac63e60c46c747b4c5959
#
_entry.id   95de1f112caac63e60c46c747b4c5959
#
_cell.length_a   1.000
_cell.length_b   1.000
_cell.length_c   1.000
_cell.angle_alpha   90.00
_cell.angle_beta   90.00
_cell.angle_gamma   90.00
#
_symmetry.space_group_name_H-M   'P 1'
#
loop_
_entity.id
_entity.type
_entity.pdbx_description
1 polymer ?
#
loop_
_entity_poly.entity_id
_entity_poly.type
_entity_poly.pdbx_seq_one_letter_code
_entity_poly.pdbx_strand_id
1 'polypeptide(L)'
;MTPKHMLTIGGVWYLIEGVAGFFSGSGFDFMRFGFGTFCLSLGLLFLMARNENISKLRTAVFMIGFLASLGVSLSAYYAQWSGRFMSNALGYILPTIWLIVALGFLLVGLNNTSTSVMRLN
;
A
#
# COMPACT_ATOMS: atom_id res chain seq x y z
N MET A 1 -13.82 8.53 -5.73
CA MET A 1 -12.34 8.61 -5.81
C MET A 1 -11.89 8.13 -7.18
N THR A 2 -11.05 8.88 -7.85
CA THR A 2 -10.52 8.50 -9.16
C THR A 2 -9.29 7.60 -9.01
N PRO A 3 -8.93 6.81 -10.03
CA PRO A 3 -7.68 6.03 -10.02
C PRO A 3 -6.45 6.88 -9.75
N LYS A 4 -6.36 8.06 -10.34
CA LYS A 4 -5.24 8.98 -10.10
C LYS A 4 -5.14 9.39 -8.63
N HIS A 5 -6.26 9.72 -8.00
CA HIS A 5 -6.28 10.08 -6.58
C HIS A 5 -5.83 8.91 -5.70
N MET A 6 -6.32 7.72 -5.97
CA MET A 6 -5.93 6.54 -5.18
C MET A 6 -4.44 6.24 -5.31
N LEU A 7 -3.89 6.31 -6.52
CA LEU A 7 -2.46 6.10 -6.72
C LEU A 7 -1.62 7.18 -6.05
N THR A 8 -2.10 8.42 -6.02
CA THR A 8 -1.41 9.50 -5.31
C THR A 8 -1.43 9.26 -3.81
N ILE A 9 -2.61 8.98 -3.25
CA ILE A 9 -2.76 8.73 -1.80
C ILE A 9 -1.95 7.51 -1.38
N GLY A 10 -2.09 6.41 -2.10
CA GLY A 10 -1.34 5.18 -1.82
C GLY A 10 0.17 5.39 -1.97
N GLY A 11 0.58 6.07 -3.03
CA GLY A 11 1.99 6.35 -3.27
C GLY A 11 2.62 7.18 -2.15
N VAL A 12 1.94 8.25 -1.73
CA VAL A 12 2.41 9.09 -0.63
C VAL A 12 2.47 8.31 0.67
N TRP A 13 1.44 7.51 0.97
CA TRP A 13 1.42 6.67 2.15
C TRP A 13 2.61 5.70 2.19
N TYR A 14 2.86 5.01 1.08
CA TYR A 14 3.98 4.09 0.98
C TYR A 14 5.32 4.80 1.13
N LEU A 15 5.48 6.02 0.58
CA LEU A 15 6.71 6.79 0.75
C LEU A 15 6.92 7.18 2.20
N ILE A 16 5.88 7.64 2.89
CA ILE A 16 5.96 7.99 4.32
C ILE A 16 6.37 6.77 5.14
N GLU A 17 5.73 5.64 4.93
CA GLU A 17 6.04 4.40 5.64
C GLU A 17 7.45 3.90 5.30
N GLY A 18 7.88 4.06 4.06
CA GLY A 18 9.23 3.68 3.64
C GLY A 18 10.30 4.51 4.32
N VAL A 19 10.13 5.83 4.36
CA VAL A 19 11.06 6.73 5.06
C VAL A 19 11.07 6.42 6.56
N ALA A 20 9.88 6.25 7.16
CA ALA A 20 9.78 5.92 8.57
C ALA A 20 10.47 4.58 8.87
N GLY A 21 10.33 3.58 7.98
CA GLY A 21 11.01 2.30 8.12
C GLY A 21 12.52 2.41 8.12
N PHE A 22 13.08 3.30 7.28
CA PHE A 22 14.53 3.51 7.26
C PHE A 22 15.05 4.19 8.52
N PHE A 23 14.34 5.18 9.03
CA PHE A 23 14.84 6.06 10.08
C PHE A 23 14.30 5.74 11.48
N SER A 24 13.41 4.76 11.61
CA SER A 24 12.89 4.33 12.90
C SER A 24 13.85 3.36 13.58
N GLY A 25 14.17 3.60 14.83
CA GLY A 25 15.04 2.73 15.62
C GLY A 25 16.52 3.00 15.43
N SER A 26 17.36 2.21 16.12
CA SER A 26 18.80 2.33 16.13
C SER A 26 19.46 1.07 15.55
N GLY A 27 20.60 1.25 14.87
CA GLY A 27 21.37 0.15 14.33
C GLY A 27 20.80 -0.43 13.04
N PHE A 28 21.51 -1.41 12.48
CA PHE A 28 21.12 -2.10 11.25
C PHE A 28 20.11 -3.19 11.55
N ASP A 29 18.98 -3.17 10.85
CA ASP A 29 17.94 -4.19 10.91
C ASP A 29 17.53 -4.53 9.48
N PHE A 30 17.88 -5.74 9.04
CA PHE A 30 17.61 -6.20 7.69
C PHE A 30 16.11 -6.12 7.35
N MET A 31 15.23 -6.55 8.27
CA MET A 31 13.78 -6.52 8.03
C MET A 31 13.26 -5.10 7.90
N ARG A 32 13.77 -4.20 8.73
CA ARG A 32 13.36 -2.78 8.68
C ARG A 32 13.80 -2.13 7.37
N PHE A 33 15.05 -2.31 6.98
CA PHE A 33 15.56 -1.75 5.72
C PHE A 33 14.89 -2.40 4.51
N GLY A 34 14.62 -3.70 4.56
CA GLY A 34 13.89 -4.40 3.52
C GLY A 34 12.48 -3.86 3.36
N PHE A 35 11.76 -3.66 4.47
CA PHE A 35 10.43 -3.06 4.45
C PHE A 35 10.46 -1.62 3.92
N GLY A 36 11.43 -0.81 4.37
CA GLY A 36 11.59 0.56 3.89
C GLY A 36 11.82 0.62 2.39
N THR A 37 12.72 -0.21 1.87
CA THR A 37 13.00 -0.29 0.43
C THR A 37 11.76 -0.72 -0.35
N PHE A 38 11.05 -1.74 0.14
CA PHE A 38 9.82 -2.23 -0.47
C PHE A 38 8.77 -1.10 -0.57
N CYS A 39 8.53 -0.39 0.53
CA CYS A 39 7.55 0.70 0.55
C CYS A 39 7.96 1.87 -0.34
N LEU A 40 9.23 2.26 -0.35
CA LEU A 40 9.71 3.33 -1.22
C LEU A 40 9.55 2.95 -2.69
N SER A 41 9.91 1.72 -3.05
CA SER A 41 9.79 1.23 -4.43
C SER A 41 8.36 1.24 -4.90
N LEU A 42 7.43 0.71 -4.10
CA LEU A 42 6.01 0.71 -4.44
C LEU A 42 5.42 2.11 -4.47
N GLY A 43 5.83 2.97 -3.53
CA GLY A 43 5.37 4.36 -3.51
C GLY A 43 5.74 5.10 -4.79
N LEU A 44 6.97 4.95 -5.26
CA LEU A 44 7.41 5.51 -6.53
C LEU A 44 6.63 4.93 -7.70
N LEU A 45 6.44 3.60 -7.72
CA LEU A 45 5.65 2.95 -8.77
C LEU A 45 4.24 3.51 -8.85
N PHE A 46 3.55 3.67 -7.72
CA PHE A 46 2.20 4.20 -7.70
C PHE A 46 2.16 5.65 -8.19
N LEU A 47 3.10 6.48 -7.78
CA LEU A 47 3.16 7.87 -8.22
C LEU A 47 3.47 7.98 -9.71
N MET A 48 4.33 7.11 -10.24
CA MET A 48 4.60 7.07 -11.68
C MET A 48 3.38 6.60 -12.47
N ALA A 49 2.68 5.60 -11.96
CA ALA A 49 1.52 5.03 -12.64
C ALA A 49 0.29 5.93 -12.63
N ARG A 50 0.25 6.95 -11.76
CA ARG A 50 -0.93 7.84 -11.63
C ARG A 50 -1.29 8.59 -12.90
N ASN A 51 -0.30 8.85 -13.76
CA ASN A 51 -0.48 9.61 -14.99
C ASN A 51 -0.71 8.71 -16.21
N GLU A 52 -0.66 7.39 -16.02
CA GLU A 52 -0.89 6.45 -17.11
C GLU A 52 -2.37 6.36 -17.47
N ASN A 53 -2.62 6.07 -18.75
CA ASN A 53 -3.97 5.81 -19.22
C ASN A 53 -4.51 4.50 -18.67
N ILE A 54 -5.84 4.33 -18.74
CA ILE A 54 -6.48 3.07 -18.35
C ILE A 54 -5.91 1.94 -19.20
N SER A 55 -5.30 0.94 -18.55
CA SER A 55 -4.60 -0.13 -19.23
C SER A 55 -4.54 -1.36 -18.32
N LYS A 56 -4.19 -2.51 -18.90
CA LYS A 56 -3.94 -3.74 -18.12
C LYS A 56 -2.79 -3.54 -17.13
N LEU A 57 -1.77 -2.79 -17.52
CA LEU A 57 -0.63 -2.50 -16.64
C LEU A 57 -1.09 -1.72 -15.41
N ARG A 58 -1.93 -0.69 -15.58
CA ARG A 58 -2.44 0.08 -14.45
C ARG A 58 -3.32 -0.79 -13.54
N THR A 59 -4.11 -1.68 -14.12
CA THR A 59 -4.89 -2.66 -13.35
C THR A 59 -3.98 -3.55 -12.53
N ALA A 60 -2.89 -4.04 -13.13
CA ALA A 60 -1.91 -4.85 -12.40
C ALA A 60 -1.29 -4.07 -11.23
N VAL A 61 -0.99 -2.78 -11.41
CA VAL A 61 -0.46 -1.92 -10.36
C VAL A 61 -1.46 -1.83 -9.19
N PHE A 62 -2.75 -1.68 -9.47
CA PHE A 62 -3.78 -1.67 -8.42
C PHE A 62 -3.86 -2.99 -7.68
N MET A 63 -3.74 -4.11 -8.38
CA MET A 63 -3.75 -5.43 -7.73
C MET A 63 -2.52 -5.63 -6.86
N ILE A 64 -1.36 -5.19 -7.31
CA ILE A 64 -0.13 -5.22 -6.51
C ILE A 64 -0.32 -4.37 -5.25
N GLY A 65 -0.87 -3.17 -5.39
CA GLY A 65 -1.16 -2.29 -4.24
C GLY A 65 -2.10 -2.95 -3.24
N PHE A 66 -3.15 -3.59 -3.73
CA PHE A 66 -4.09 -4.32 -2.87
C PHE A 66 -3.41 -5.46 -2.11
N LEU A 67 -2.71 -6.34 -2.83
CA LEU A 67 -2.07 -7.50 -2.21
C LEU A 67 -0.98 -7.10 -1.22
N ALA A 68 -0.15 -6.13 -1.59
CA ALA A 68 0.92 -5.66 -0.71
C ALA A 68 0.36 -5.00 0.56
N SER A 69 -0.64 -4.13 0.40
CA SER A 69 -1.26 -3.45 1.55
C SER A 69 -2.00 -4.42 2.45
N LEU A 70 -2.71 -5.39 1.86
CA LEU A 70 -3.39 -6.43 2.64
C LEU A 70 -2.40 -7.28 3.42
N GLY A 71 -1.29 -7.68 2.79
CA GLY A 71 -0.23 -8.44 3.46
C GLY A 71 0.35 -7.70 4.65
N VAL A 72 0.67 -6.41 4.48
CA VAL A 72 1.18 -5.58 5.57
C VAL A 72 0.14 -5.46 6.68
N SER A 73 -1.12 -5.22 6.34
CA SER A 73 -2.21 -5.09 7.31
C SER A 73 -2.37 -6.37 8.15
N LEU A 74 -2.44 -7.52 7.49
CA LEU A 74 -2.61 -8.81 8.18
C LEU A 74 -1.41 -9.12 9.07
N SER A 75 -0.20 -8.86 8.58
CA SER A 75 1.03 -9.06 9.36
C SER A 75 1.06 -8.16 10.60
N ALA A 76 0.63 -6.91 10.45
CA ALA A 76 0.59 -5.96 11.56
C ALA A 76 -0.49 -6.31 12.58
N TYR A 77 -1.67 -6.78 12.13
CA TYR A 77 -2.69 -7.28 13.05
C TYR A 77 -2.20 -8.49 13.84
N TYR A 78 -1.54 -9.43 13.15
CA TYR A 78 -0.98 -10.60 13.82
C TYR A 78 0.08 -10.19 14.86
N ALA A 79 0.98 -9.26 14.50
CA ALA A 79 2.00 -8.76 15.40
C ALA A 79 1.38 -8.07 16.62
N GLN A 80 0.32 -7.28 16.42
CA GLN A 80 -0.37 -6.62 17.53
C GLN A 80 -1.11 -7.62 18.39
N TRP A 81 -1.82 -8.58 17.78
CA TRP A 81 -2.57 -9.60 18.49
C TRP A 81 -1.66 -10.49 19.34
N SER A 82 -0.46 -10.80 18.83
CA SER A 82 0.52 -11.61 19.55
C SER A 82 1.35 -10.82 20.57
N GLY A 83 1.09 -9.52 20.74
CA GLY A 83 1.80 -8.67 21.70
C GLY A 83 3.18 -8.22 21.27
N ARG A 84 3.55 -8.42 20.01
CA ARG A 84 4.90 -8.10 19.49
C ARG A 84 5.04 -6.67 19.00
N PHE A 85 3.96 -5.92 18.85
CA PHE A 85 3.98 -4.58 18.27
C PHE A 85 3.89 -3.51 19.36
N MET A 86 2.69 -3.31 19.94
CA MET A 86 2.49 -2.33 21.01
C MET A 86 1.72 -3.00 22.15
N SER A 87 1.96 -2.51 23.37
CA SER A 87 1.33 -3.07 24.56
C SER A 87 -0.11 -2.61 24.80
N ASN A 88 -0.61 -1.67 23.97
CA ASN A 88 -1.96 -1.13 24.15
C ASN A 88 -2.75 -1.20 22.84
N ALA A 89 -4.04 -0.84 22.91
CA ALA A 89 -4.95 -0.93 21.78
C ALA A 89 -4.59 0.04 20.62
N LEU A 90 -3.74 1.03 20.86
CA LEU A 90 -3.29 1.96 19.81
C LEU A 90 -2.51 1.23 18.72
N GLY A 91 -1.94 0.06 19.02
CA GLY A 91 -1.26 -0.77 18.03
C GLY A 91 -2.16 -1.29 16.90
N TYR A 92 -3.48 -1.21 17.04
CA TYR A 92 -4.42 -1.57 15.97
C TYR A 92 -4.69 -0.44 14.98
N ILE A 93 -4.22 0.78 15.25
CA ILE A 93 -4.44 1.92 14.36
C ILE A 93 -3.71 1.73 13.04
N LEU A 94 -2.43 1.40 13.08
CA LEU A 94 -1.60 1.25 11.88
C LEU A 94 -2.10 0.12 10.97
N PRO A 95 -2.37 -1.11 11.48
CA PRO A 95 -2.96 -2.16 10.64
C PRO A 95 -4.28 -1.74 10.00
N THR A 96 -5.12 -0.98 10.71
CA THR A 96 -6.40 -0.51 10.20
C THR A 96 -6.21 0.47 9.05
N ILE A 97 -5.25 1.39 9.15
CA ILE A 97 -4.91 2.31 8.05
C ILE A 97 -4.47 1.51 6.81
N TRP A 98 -3.61 0.52 6.99
CA TRP A 98 -3.16 -0.35 5.90
C TRP A 98 -4.32 -1.12 5.27
N LEU A 99 -5.28 -1.57 6.08
CA LEU A 99 -6.47 -2.25 5.57
C LEU A 99 -7.33 -1.29 4.72
N ILE A 100 -7.52 -0.06 5.17
CA ILE A 100 -8.26 0.95 4.42
C ILE A 100 -7.57 1.23 3.08
N VAL A 101 -6.25 1.35 3.06
CA VAL A 101 -5.47 1.54 1.84
C VAL A 101 -5.66 0.34 0.90
N ALA A 102 -5.62 -0.88 1.43
CA ALA A 102 -5.83 -2.10 0.64
C ALA A 102 -7.22 -2.11 -0.01
N LEU A 103 -8.27 -1.80 0.75
CA LEU A 103 -9.63 -1.74 0.22
C LEU A 103 -9.77 -0.65 -0.83
N GLY A 104 -9.10 0.50 -0.65
CA GLY A 104 -9.09 1.56 -1.64
C GLY A 104 -8.49 1.08 -2.97
N PHE A 105 -7.35 0.42 -2.93
CA PHE A 105 -6.74 -0.16 -4.13
C PHE A 105 -7.66 -1.18 -4.80
N LEU A 106 -8.30 -2.05 -4.02
CA LEU A 106 -9.20 -3.07 -4.57
C LEU A 106 -10.40 -2.42 -5.27
N LEU A 107 -11.12 -1.53 -4.57
CA LEU A 107 -12.35 -0.95 -5.10
C LEU A 107 -12.10 -0.08 -6.33
N VAL A 108 -11.07 0.76 -6.27
CA VAL A 108 -10.72 1.63 -7.39
C VAL A 108 -10.14 0.81 -8.54
N GLY A 109 -9.38 -0.25 -8.23
CA GLY A 109 -8.84 -1.16 -9.24
C GLY A 109 -9.93 -1.92 -9.99
N LEU A 110 -10.98 -2.37 -9.29
CA LEU A 110 -12.12 -3.05 -9.93
C LEU A 110 -12.85 -2.09 -10.88
N ASN A 111 -13.06 -0.83 -10.47
CA ASN A 111 -13.66 0.18 -11.33
C ASN A 111 -12.78 0.46 -12.56
N ASN A 112 -11.46 0.54 -12.37
CA ASN A 112 -10.52 0.71 -13.47
C ASN A 112 -10.60 -0.44 -14.47
N THR A 113 -10.71 -1.68 -14.01
CA THR A 113 -10.85 -2.86 -14.85
C THR A 113 -12.15 -2.81 -15.64
N SER A 114 -13.27 -2.50 -15.00
CA SER A 114 -14.57 -2.37 -15.65
C SER A 114 -14.55 -1.32 -16.76
N THR A 115 -13.95 -0.16 -16.49
CA THR A 115 -13.82 0.92 -17.46
C THR A 115 -12.96 0.48 -18.66
N SER A 116 -11.86 -0.25 -18.40
CA SER A 116 -11.01 -0.78 -19.48
C SER A 116 -11.77 -1.74 -20.38
N VAL A 117 -12.55 -2.65 -19.80
CA VAL A 117 -13.37 -3.61 -20.57
C VAL A 117 -14.41 -2.86 -21.40
N MET A 118 -15.08 -1.88 -20.85
CA MET A 118 -16.08 -1.09 -21.57
C MET A 118 -15.48 -0.33 -22.73
N ARG A 119 -14.23 0.14 -22.61
CA ARG A 119 -13.55 0.85 -23.70
C ARG A 119 -13.11 -0.05 -24.84
N LEU A 120 -12.83 -1.31 -24.54
CA LEU A 120 -12.42 -2.30 -25.54
C LEU A 120 -13.60 -2.82 -26.35
N ASN A 121 -14.79 -2.74 -25.82
CA ASN A 121 -16.03 -3.18 -26.46
C ASN A 121 -16.74 -2.02 -27.15
#